data_4e04ca9f886d0405131e33e9b9cece06
#
_entry.id   4e04ca9f886d0405131e33e9b9cece06
#
_cell.length_a   1.000
_cell.length_b   1.000
_cell.length_c   1.000
_cell.angle_alpha   90.00
_cell.angle_beta   90.00
_cell.angle_gamma   90.00
#
_symmetry.space_group_name_H-M   'P 1'
#
loop_
_entity.id
_entity.type
_entity.pdbx_description
1 polymer ?
#
loop_
_entity_poly.entity_id
_entity_poly.type
_entity_poly.pdbx_seq_one_letter_code
_entity_poly.pdbx_strand_id
1 'polypeptide(L)'
;MNTIKEAYSVEWPANEIEDNFKFSVIHPDGTFIFTFRFYNDRWNCYCELPSGEIRGVGVEPNIVSWSGFLDYGIFFETDLQTIDRNSLYLTTLYILTWS
;
A
#
# COMPACT_ATOMS: atom_id res chain seq x y z
N MET A 1 -18.66 -11.00 6.89
CA MET A 1 -17.35 -11.13 6.27
C MET A 1 -17.27 -10.27 5.02
N ASN A 2 -16.23 -9.46 4.93
CA ASN A 2 -16.09 -8.58 3.77
C ASN A 2 -15.52 -9.36 2.58
N THR A 3 -16.15 -9.16 1.43
CA THR A 3 -15.70 -9.73 0.18
C THR A 3 -15.03 -8.63 -0.65
N ILE A 4 -13.93 -8.93 -1.30
CA ILE A 4 -13.27 -7.96 -2.16
C ILE A 4 -14.18 -7.62 -3.32
N LYS A 5 -14.56 -6.35 -3.43
CA LYS A 5 -15.36 -5.83 -4.54
C LYS A 5 -14.46 -5.45 -5.71
N GLU A 6 -13.41 -4.69 -5.43
CA GLU A 6 -12.45 -4.25 -6.44
C GLU A 6 -11.05 -4.27 -5.87
N ALA A 7 -10.07 -4.51 -6.74
CA ALA A 7 -8.66 -4.40 -6.45
C ALA A 7 -8.06 -3.42 -7.46
N TYR A 8 -7.70 -2.24 -7.00
CA TYR A 8 -7.11 -1.20 -7.83
C TYR A 8 -5.60 -1.31 -7.77
N SER A 9 -4.95 -1.66 -8.88
CA SER A 9 -3.50 -1.77 -8.90
C SER A 9 -2.87 -0.38 -9.00
N VAL A 10 -1.84 -0.19 -8.20
CA VAL A 10 -1.13 1.09 -8.08
C VAL A 10 0.21 0.97 -8.80
N GLU A 11 0.50 1.93 -9.67
CA GLU A 11 1.81 1.99 -10.32
C GLU A 11 2.81 2.64 -9.39
N TRP A 12 3.98 2.01 -9.26
CA TRP A 12 5.08 2.61 -8.53
C TRP A 12 5.61 3.82 -9.29
N PRO A 13 6.14 4.85 -8.60
CA PRO A 13 6.75 5.99 -9.27
C PRO A 13 7.81 5.53 -10.27
N ALA A 14 7.89 6.20 -11.42
CA ALA A 14 8.79 5.81 -12.51
C ALA A 14 10.27 5.97 -12.18
N ASN A 15 10.59 6.72 -11.14
CA ASN A 15 11.97 6.98 -10.72
C ASN A 15 12.45 5.90 -9.75
N GLU A 16 13.75 5.89 -9.47
CA GLU A 16 14.33 4.99 -8.51
C GLU A 16 13.64 5.15 -7.15
N ILE A 17 13.37 4.00 -6.51
CA ILE A 17 12.81 3.99 -5.17
C ILE A 17 13.93 4.28 -4.19
N GLU A 18 13.77 5.37 -3.45
CA GLU A 18 14.70 5.78 -2.41
C GLU A 18 14.22 5.28 -1.05
N ASP A 19 15.05 5.44 -0.02
CA ASP A 19 14.68 5.03 1.34
C ASP A 19 13.55 5.84 1.95
N ASN A 20 13.27 7.00 1.38
CA ASN A 20 12.12 7.84 1.74
C ASN A 20 11.49 8.35 0.47
N PHE A 21 10.23 8.06 0.26
CA PHE A 21 9.51 8.65 -0.88
C PHE A 21 8.03 8.72 -0.57
N LYS A 22 7.36 9.59 -1.31
CA LYS A 22 5.93 9.86 -1.14
C LYS A 22 5.32 10.05 -2.52
N PHE A 23 4.14 9.50 -2.74
CA PHE A 23 3.44 9.69 -4.00
C PHE A 23 1.93 9.61 -3.80
N SER A 24 1.20 10.21 -4.75
CA SER A 24 -0.25 10.23 -4.74
C SER A 24 -0.80 9.23 -5.73
N VAL A 25 -1.93 8.62 -5.39
CA VAL A 25 -2.67 7.72 -6.25
C VAL A 25 -4.07 8.29 -6.44
N ILE A 26 -4.47 8.47 -7.69
CA ILE A 26 -5.82 8.93 -8.01
C ILE A 26 -6.71 7.70 -8.17
N HIS A 27 -7.56 7.48 -7.18
CA HIS A 27 -8.53 6.39 -7.14
C HIS A 27 -9.91 6.95 -7.43
N PRO A 28 -10.86 6.15 -7.95
CA PRO A 28 -12.23 6.64 -8.18
C PRO A 28 -12.88 7.31 -6.96
N ASP A 29 -12.53 6.89 -5.75
CA ASP A 29 -13.10 7.43 -4.51
C ASP A 29 -12.36 8.67 -4.00
N GLY A 30 -11.25 9.06 -4.63
CA GLY A 30 -10.45 10.20 -4.21
C GLY A 30 -8.97 9.91 -4.25
N THR A 31 -8.19 10.80 -3.66
CA THR A 31 -6.72 10.68 -3.67
C THR A 31 -6.21 9.98 -2.43
N PHE A 32 -5.37 8.97 -2.65
CA PHE A 32 -4.61 8.30 -1.59
C PHE A 32 -3.17 8.77 -1.68
N ILE A 33 -2.56 9.06 -0.55
CA ILE A 33 -1.16 9.49 -0.49
C ILE A 33 -0.38 8.49 0.33
N PHE A 34 0.60 7.84 -0.30
CA PHE A 34 1.46 6.86 0.35
C PHE A 34 2.80 7.46 0.69
N THR A 35 3.25 7.23 1.93
CA THR A 35 4.57 7.63 2.40
C THR A 35 5.31 6.39 2.83
N PHE A 36 6.49 6.15 2.24
CA PHE A 36 7.33 5.00 2.53
C PHE A 36 8.65 5.45 3.12
N ARG A 37 9.10 4.75 4.16
CA ARG A 37 10.41 4.98 4.76
C ARG A 37 11.04 3.63 5.08
N PHE A 38 12.29 3.45 4.67
CA PHE A 38 13.05 2.26 5.03
C PHE A 38 14.00 2.59 6.18
N TYR A 39 13.73 1.97 7.34
CA TYR A 39 14.62 2.07 8.49
C TYR A 39 14.41 0.85 9.41
N ASN A 40 15.39 0.53 10.23
CA ASN A 40 15.37 -0.67 11.07
C ASN A 40 15.15 -1.94 10.24
N ASP A 41 15.80 -2.01 9.08
CA ASP A 41 15.76 -3.15 8.16
C ASP A 41 14.36 -3.50 7.66
N ARG A 42 13.44 -2.53 7.63
CA ARG A 42 12.09 -2.76 7.13
C ARG A 42 11.50 -1.51 6.50
N TRP A 43 10.52 -1.73 5.64
CA TRP A 43 9.71 -0.66 5.10
C TRP A 43 8.62 -0.27 6.11
N ASN A 44 8.47 1.03 6.31
CA ASN A 44 7.40 1.61 7.10
C ASN A 44 6.53 2.43 6.15
N CYS A 45 5.22 2.22 6.18
CA CYS A 45 4.31 2.87 5.26
C CYS A 45 3.17 3.53 6.01
N TYR A 46 2.80 4.72 5.58
CA TYR A 46 1.59 5.41 6.01
C TYR A 46 0.79 5.78 4.78
N CYS A 47 -0.53 5.71 4.91
CA CYS A 47 -1.43 6.08 3.84
C CYS A 47 -2.41 7.12 4.34
N GLU A 48 -2.49 8.25 3.63
CA GLU A 48 -3.54 9.24 3.85
C GLU A 48 -4.70 8.88 2.94
N LEU A 49 -5.86 8.64 3.55
CA LEU A 49 -7.09 8.28 2.85
C LEU A 49 -7.72 9.52 2.22
N PRO A 50 -8.66 9.36 1.28
CA PRO A 50 -9.39 10.51 0.70
C PRO A 50 -10.06 11.40 1.74
N SER A 51 -10.43 10.84 2.90
CA SER A 51 -11.00 11.60 4.01
C SER A 51 -10.00 12.50 4.73
N GLY A 52 -8.70 12.31 4.47
CA GLY A 52 -7.62 12.99 5.20
C GLY A 52 -7.09 12.21 6.39
N GLU A 53 -7.72 11.10 6.74
CA GLU A 53 -7.25 10.25 7.83
C GLU A 53 -5.95 9.54 7.42
N ILE A 54 -4.98 9.50 8.32
CA ILE A 54 -3.69 8.85 8.08
C ILE A 54 -3.63 7.55 8.87
N ARG A 55 -3.30 6.45 8.20
CA ARG A 55 -3.22 5.13 8.81
C ARG A 55 -1.91 4.45 8.47
N GLY A 56 -1.40 3.66 9.43
CA GLY A 56 -0.25 2.80 9.18
C GLY A 56 -0.61 1.62 8.29
N VAL A 57 0.31 1.21 7.43
CA VAL A 57 0.13 0.09 6.50
C VAL A 57 1.23 -0.93 6.76
N GLY A 58 0.87 -2.20 6.91
CA GLY A 58 1.84 -3.26 7.00
C GLY A 58 2.44 -3.57 5.63
N VAL A 59 3.76 -3.46 5.49
CA VAL A 59 4.44 -3.78 4.24
C VAL A 59 4.93 -5.22 4.36
N GLU A 60 4.01 -6.15 4.21
CA GLU A 60 4.29 -7.58 4.31
C GLU A 60 3.69 -8.32 3.12
N PRO A 61 4.35 -9.40 2.64
CA PRO A 61 3.88 -10.14 1.47
C PRO A 61 2.49 -10.74 1.69
N ASN A 62 1.57 -10.41 0.81
CA ASN A 62 0.27 -11.06 0.68
C ASN A 62 -0.61 -11.01 1.94
N ILE A 63 -0.42 -9.97 2.78
CA ILE A 63 -1.25 -9.73 3.96
C ILE A 63 -2.00 -8.42 3.77
N VAL A 64 -3.31 -8.47 3.95
CA VAL A 64 -4.18 -7.31 3.78
C VAL A 64 -4.18 -6.46 5.06
N SER A 65 -3.79 -5.19 4.93
CA SER A 65 -3.94 -4.21 6.01
C SER A 65 -5.38 -3.71 6.04
N TRP A 66 -5.90 -3.46 7.24
CA TRP A 66 -7.22 -2.87 7.51
C TRP A 66 -8.41 -3.77 7.16
N SER A 67 -8.17 -5.06 7.00
CA SER A 67 -9.26 -5.99 6.73
C SER A 67 -10.27 -6.00 7.87
N GLY A 68 -11.52 -5.70 7.56
CA GLY A 68 -12.63 -5.84 8.50
C GLY A 68 -13.01 -4.59 9.27
N PHE A 69 -12.26 -3.48 9.20
CA PHE A 69 -12.63 -2.29 9.96
C PHE A 69 -12.49 -0.95 9.23
N LEU A 70 -11.99 -0.95 8.02
CA LEU A 70 -12.00 0.24 7.16
C LEU A 70 -12.66 -0.10 5.83
N ASP A 71 -13.10 0.94 5.12
CA ASP A 71 -13.72 0.78 3.81
C ASP A 71 -12.72 0.33 2.74
N TYR A 72 -11.44 0.38 3.06
CA TYR A 72 -10.35 0.03 2.14
C TYR A 72 -9.42 -0.96 2.79
N GLY A 73 -8.71 -1.71 1.95
CA GLY A 73 -7.59 -2.53 2.37
C GLY A 73 -6.38 -2.23 1.51
N ILE A 74 -5.20 -2.45 2.02
CA ILE A 74 -3.95 -2.30 1.29
C ILE A 74 -3.25 -3.64 1.23
N PHE A 75 -2.78 -4.03 0.05
CA PHE A 75 -2.27 -5.35 -0.21
C PHE A 75 -1.03 -5.28 -1.11
N PHE A 76 0.05 -5.93 -0.69
CA PHE A 76 1.27 -6.05 -1.48
C PHE A 76 1.37 -7.47 -1.99
N GLU A 77 1.06 -7.68 -3.26
CA GLU A 77 1.14 -9.01 -3.89
C GLU A 77 2.55 -9.28 -4.36
N THR A 78 3.10 -10.42 -3.96
CA THR A 78 4.43 -10.83 -4.38
C THR A 78 4.65 -12.32 -4.11
N ASP A 79 5.58 -12.94 -4.86
CA ASP A 79 6.05 -14.29 -4.59
C ASP A 79 7.20 -14.31 -3.60
N LEU A 80 7.70 -13.15 -3.19
CA LEU A 80 8.79 -13.04 -2.23
C LEU A 80 8.30 -13.39 -0.82
N GLN A 81 9.19 -13.92 0.00
CA GLN A 81 8.87 -14.21 1.40
C GLN A 81 9.01 -12.98 2.29
N THR A 82 9.84 -12.02 1.89
CA THR A 82 10.04 -10.76 2.59
C THR A 82 10.14 -9.64 1.56
N ILE A 83 9.79 -8.42 1.98
CA ILE A 83 9.93 -7.24 1.15
C ILE A 83 11.10 -6.42 1.69
N ASP A 84 12.24 -6.55 1.01
CA ASP A 84 13.50 -5.91 1.40
C ASP A 84 13.60 -4.50 0.83
N ARG A 85 14.69 -3.82 1.17
CA ARG A 85 14.97 -2.48 0.68
C ARG A 85 14.87 -2.36 -0.84
N ASN A 86 15.37 -3.36 -1.57
CA ASN A 86 15.46 -3.32 -3.03
C ASN A 86 14.35 -4.08 -3.73
N SER A 87 13.38 -4.64 -3.00
CA SER A 87 12.34 -5.47 -3.59
C SER A 87 10.94 -4.88 -3.52
N LEU A 88 10.78 -3.72 -2.90
CA LEU A 88 9.46 -3.10 -2.78
C LEU A 88 8.79 -2.89 -4.15
N TYR A 89 9.52 -2.38 -5.12
CA TYR A 89 8.98 -2.11 -6.46
C TYR A 89 8.72 -3.38 -7.27
N LEU A 90 9.18 -4.54 -6.79
CA LEU A 90 8.86 -5.82 -7.42
C LEU A 90 7.50 -6.36 -6.96
N THR A 91 6.89 -5.73 -5.96
CA THR A 91 5.55 -6.09 -5.51
C THR A 91 4.51 -5.34 -6.33
N THR A 92 3.29 -5.87 -6.34
CA THR A 92 2.15 -5.13 -6.88
C THR A 92 1.34 -4.62 -5.70
N LEU A 93 1.17 -3.32 -5.63
CA LEU A 93 0.40 -2.67 -4.57
C LEU A 93 -1.05 -2.51 -5.03
N TYR A 94 -1.97 -2.95 -4.19
CA TYR A 94 -3.40 -2.82 -4.47
C TYR A 94 -4.11 -2.02 -3.39
N ILE A 95 -5.06 -1.20 -3.82
CA ILE A 95 -6.08 -0.63 -2.95
C ILE A 95 -7.32 -1.47 -3.15
N LEU A 96 -7.78 -2.13 -2.09
CA LEU A 96 -8.94 -3.00 -2.13
C LEU A 96 -10.17 -2.26 -1.62
N THR A 97 -11.32 -2.52 -2.23
CA THR A 97 -12.61 -2.07 -1.69
C THR A 97 -13.46 -3.31 -1.38
N TRP A 98 -14.39 -3.15 -0.45
CA TRP A 98 -15.22 -4.25 0.05
C TRP A 98 -16.66 -4.11 -0.42
N SER A 99 -17.31 -5.23 -0.59
CA SER A 99 -18.74 -5.25 -0.85
C SER A 99 -19.51 -5.67 0.39
#